data_ca203d3e39ab167b3beedeb835c26d02
#
_entry.id   ca203d3e39ab167b3beedeb835c26d02
#
_cell.length_a   1.000
_cell.length_b   1.000
_cell.length_c   1.000
_cell.angle_alpha   90.00
_cell.angle_beta   90.00
_cell.angle_gamma   90.00
#
_symmetry.space_group_name_H-M   'P 1'
#
loop_
_entity.id
_entity.type
_entity.pdbx_description
1 polymer ?
#
loop_
_entity_poly.entity_id
_entity_poly.type
_entity_poly.pdbx_seq_one_letter_code
_entity_poly.pdbx_strand_id
1 'polypeptide(L)'
;KTTGIEIPCAKDGLSVFLNKSNPVNELTIAQLGDIFSGKITNWKQVGGEDANIQLYGRESSSGTFEFFKDHVVKGDFSPRCQTLPGTAAIVNAVKKEKYSIGYGGAAYAEGVKDCKIKKDAKSAGVLPTAKTIANKTYPISRYLYMYLKTKPTGDTKKFVDWILSSEGQKVIESVGYYP
;
A
#
# COMPACT_ATOMS: atom_id res chain seq x y z
N LYS A 1 9.22 -20.85 8.96
CA LYS A 1 8.88 -20.10 10.20
C LYS A 1 10.18 -19.55 10.74
N THR A 2 10.34 -18.22 10.76
CA THR A 2 11.45 -17.55 11.42
C THR A 2 11.33 -17.79 12.94
N THR A 3 12.29 -18.48 13.51
CA THR A 3 12.41 -18.70 14.96
C THR A 3 13.06 -17.47 15.63
N GLY A 4 12.52 -16.28 15.39
CA GLY A 4 13.05 -15.04 15.92
C GLY A 4 12.04 -14.27 16.76
N ILE A 5 12.51 -13.26 17.47
CA ILE A 5 11.67 -12.30 18.19
C ILE A 5 11.26 -11.21 17.21
N GLU A 6 9.97 -11.00 17.03
CA GLU A 6 9.40 -9.94 16.20
C GLU A 6 9.15 -8.70 17.05
N ILE A 7 9.72 -7.59 16.65
CA ILE A 7 9.53 -6.29 17.31
C ILE A 7 8.84 -5.35 16.32
N PRO A 8 7.56 -5.02 16.52
CA PRO A 8 6.88 -4.04 15.66
C PRO A 8 7.50 -2.66 15.91
N CYS A 9 8.02 -2.04 14.87
CA CYS A 9 8.72 -0.76 14.97
C CYS A 9 8.04 0.39 14.23
N ALA A 10 7.17 0.07 13.26
CA ALA A 10 6.45 1.07 12.48
C ALA A 10 5.19 0.47 11.86
N LYS A 11 4.34 1.33 11.30
CA LYS A 11 3.24 0.94 10.42
C LYS A 11 3.45 1.49 9.02
N ASP A 12 3.04 0.73 8.02
CA ASP A 12 3.05 1.11 6.61
C ASP A 12 1.62 1.10 6.09
N GLY A 13 1.23 2.13 5.36
CA GLY A 13 -0.04 2.19 4.64
C GLY A 13 0.22 2.10 3.14
N LEU A 14 -0.42 1.16 2.46
CA LEU A 14 -0.36 1.05 1.02
C LEU A 14 -1.50 1.85 0.40
N SER A 15 -1.15 2.90 -0.35
CA SER A 15 -2.12 3.64 -1.14
C SER A 15 -2.34 2.98 -2.51
N VAL A 16 -3.54 3.18 -3.05
CA VAL A 16 -3.89 2.90 -4.43
C VAL A 16 -3.96 4.24 -5.16
N PHE A 17 -3.10 4.38 -6.16
CA PHE A 17 -2.92 5.61 -6.92
C PHE A 17 -3.78 5.63 -8.16
N LEU A 18 -4.53 6.72 -8.35
CA LEU A 18 -5.28 7.03 -9.55
C LEU A 18 -4.78 8.34 -10.16
N ASN A 19 -4.92 8.50 -11.46
CA ASN A 19 -4.73 9.79 -12.09
C ASN A 19 -5.74 10.80 -11.54
N LYS A 20 -5.34 12.06 -11.36
CA LYS A 20 -6.24 13.12 -10.85
C LYS A 20 -7.48 13.34 -11.69
N SER A 21 -7.39 13.07 -13.00
CA SER A 21 -8.52 13.21 -13.96
C SER A 21 -9.43 11.97 -14.01
N ASN A 22 -9.11 10.89 -13.33
CA ASN A 22 -9.97 9.71 -13.25
C ASN A 22 -11.18 10.04 -12.33
N PRO A 23 -12.44 9.85 -12.75
CA PRO A 23 -13.61 10.19 -11.94
C PRO A 23 -13.82 9.23 -10.74
N VAL A 24 -13.26 8.02 -10.76
CA VAL A 24 -13.36 7.06 -9.66
C VAL A 24 -12.65 7.60 -8.43
N ASN A 25 -13.30 7.57 -7.26
CA ASN A 25 -12.77 8.09 -6.01
C ASN A 25 -12.63 7.04 -4.91
N GLU A 26 -13.35 5.93 -5.04
CA GLU A 26 -13.33 4.87 -4.04
C GLU A 26 -13.52 3.50 -4.68
N LEU A 27 -12.90 2.47 -4.10
CA LEU A 27 -13.00 1.08 -4.51
C LEU A 27 -13.05 0.18 -3.26
N THR A 28 -13.75 -0.94 -3.35
CA THR A 28 -13.67 -1.97 -2.33
C THR A 28 -12.41 -2.82 -2.51
N ILE A 29 -11.97 -3.49 -1.44
CA ILE A 29 -10.85 -4.47 -1.53
C ILE A 29 -11.16 -5.55 -2.57
N ALA A 30 -12.42 -6.01 -2.65
CA ALA A 30 -12.83 -7.01 -3.65
C ALA A 30 -12.68 -6.47 -5.08
N GLN A 31 -13.14 -5.25 -5.35
CA GLN A 31 -12.97 -4.61 -6.66
C GLN A 31 -11.49 -4.44 -7.03
N LEU A 32 -10.65 -4.05 -6.07
CA LEU A 32 -9.20 -3.97 -6.30
C LEU A 32 -8.61 -5.33 -6.67
N GLY A 33 -8.97 -6.37 -5.94
CA GLY A 33 -8.55 -7.75 -6.26
C GLY A 33 -8.98 -8.15 -7.67
N ASP A 34 -10.22 -7.88 -8.05
CA ASP A 34 -10.73 -8.19 -9.38
C ASP A 34 -10.10 -7.34 -10.50
N ILE A 35 -9.77 -6.07 -10.23
CA ILE A 35 -9.02 -5.21 -11.15
C ILE A 35 -7.61 -5.77 -11.37
N PHE A 36 -6.85 -5.99 -10.31
CA PHE A 36 -5.46 -6.42 -10.44
C PHE A 36 -5.30 -7.88 -10.88
N SER A 37 -6.29 -8.74 -10.68
CA SER A 37 -6.33 -10.09 -11.27
C SER A 37 -6.82 -10.11 -12.72
N GLY A 38 -7.36 -8.99 -13.23
CA GLY A 38 -7.82 -8.86 -14.61
C GLY A 38 -9.25 -9.34 -14.86
N LYS A 39 -10.04 -9.58 -13.82
CA LYS A 39 -11.48 -9.87 -13.94
C LYS A 39 -12.27 -8.61 -14.28
N ILE A 40 -11.90 -7.47 -13.70
CA ILE A 40 -12.40 -6.14 -14.06
C ILE A 40 -11.34 -5.47 -14.93
N THR A 41 -11.68 -5.15 -16.16
CA THR A 41 -10.74 -4.60 -17.16
C THR A 41 -11.14 -3.22 -17.67
N ASN A 42 -12.33 -2.74 -17.35
CA ASN A 42 -12.86 -1.48 -17.79
C ASN A 42 -13.40 -0.67 -16.60
N TRP A 43 -13.09 0.60 -16.55
CA TRP A 43 -13.51 1.50 -15.47
C TRP A 43 -15.04 1.62 -15.31
N LYS A 44 -15.80 1.44 -16.39
CA LYS A 44 -17.28 1.43 -16.36
C LYS A 44 -17.83 0.37 -15.40
N GLN A 45 -17.13 -0.75 -15.20
CA GLN A 45 -17.55 -1.82 -14.31
C GLN A 45 -17.50 -1.42 -12.82
N VAL A 46 -16.82 -0.32 -12.50
CA VAL A 46 -16.69 0.24 -11.15
C VAL A 46 -17.16 1.69 -11.06
N GLY A 47 -18.03 2.12 -11.98
CA GLY A 47 -18.66 3.45 -11.97
C GLY A 47 -17.83 4.57 -12.60
N GLY A 48 -16.78 4.22 -13.33
CA GLY A 48 -15.97 5.16 -14.11
C GLY A 48 -16.41 5.31 -15.56
N GLU A 49 -15.54 5.90 -16.36
CA GLU A 49 -15.73 6.06 -17.81
C GLU A 49 -15.60 4.72 -18.55
N ASP A 50 -16.13 4.65 -19.77
CA ASP A 50 -15.97 3.48 -20.65
C ASP A 50 -14.55 3.47 -21.25
N ALA A 51 -13.59 3.00 -20.48
CA ALA A 51 -12.18 2.95 -20.83
C ALA A 51 -11.48 1.77 -20.15
N ASN A 52 -10.53 1.17 -20.87
CA ASN A 52 -9.73 0.07 -20.34
C ASN A 52 -8.84 0.52 -19.19
N ILE A 53 -8.67 -0.33 -18.17
CA ILE A 53 -7.80 -0.07 -17.03
C ILE A 53 -6.36 -0.46 -17.39
N GLN A 54 -5.43 0.48 -17.26
CA GLN A 54 -3.99 0.21 -17.34
C GLN A 54 -3.45 -0.08 -15.93
N LEU A 55 -2.82 -1.25 -15.75
CA LEU A 55 -2.33 -1.72 -14.45
C LEU A 55 -0.83 -1.50 -14.31
N TYR A 56 -0.42 -0.91 -13.18
CA TYR A 56 0.99 -0.80 -12.79
C TYR A 56 1.22 -1.46 -11.43
N GLY A 57 2.18 -2.35 -11.36
CA GLY A 57 2.54 -3.12 -10.17
C GLY A 57 4.03 -3.05 -9.84
N ARG A 58 4.38 -3.58 -8.68
CA ARG A 58 5.74 -3.70 -8.18
C ARG A 58 6.38 -5.01 -8.66
N GLU A 59 7.68 -5.03 -8.64
CA GLU A 59 8.49 -6.23 -8.84
C GLU A 59 8.23 -7.29 -7.75
N SER A 60 8.37 -8.57 -8.09
CA SER A 60 8.07 -9.70 -7.18
C SER A 60 9.00 -9.78 -5.96
N SER A 61 10.17 -9.15 -6.01
CA SER A 61 11.08 -9.04 -4.86
C SER A 61 10.65 -7.99 -3.83
N SER A 62 9.60 -7.21 -4.13
CA SER A 62 9.07 -6.17 -3.24
C SER A 62 8.15 -6.76 -2.17
N GLY A 63 8.42 -6.48 -0.90
CA GLY A 63 7.49 -6.81 0.20
C GLY A 63 6.11 -6.11 0.04
N THR A 64 6.05 -4.99 -0.70
CA THR A 64 4.78 -4.34 -1.05
C THR A 64 3.99 -5.16 -2.07
N PHE A 65 4.68 -5.79 -3.03
CA PHE A 65 4.07 -6.73 -3.98
C PHE A 65 3.47 -7.94 -3.24
N GLU A 66 4.25 -8.61 -2.38
CA GLU A 66 3.77 -9.77 -1.62
C GLU A 66 2.55 -9.42 -0.75
N PHE A 67 2.65 -8.32 0.00
CA PHE A 67 1.54 -7.90 0.85
C PHE A 67 0.27 -7.61 0.05
N PHE A 68 0.38 -6.88 -1.07
CA PHE A 68 -0.77 -6.55 -1.91
C PHE A 68 -1.35 -7.81 -2.60
N LYS A 69 -0.48 -8.74 -3.03
CA LYS A 69 -0.88 -10.03 -3.57
C LYS A 69 -1.73 -10.82 -2.58
N ASP A 70 -1.25 -10.97 -1.35
CA ASP A 70 -1.88 -11.83 -0.36
C ASP A 70 -3.16 -11.23 0.25
N HIS A 71 -3.20 -9.92 0.44
CA HIS A 71 -4.28 -9.25 1.16
C HIS A 71 -5.35 -8.64 0.25
N VAL A 72 -4.99 -8.26 -0.96
CA VAL A 72 -5.89 -7.59 -1.91
C VAL A 72 -6.23 -8.47 -3.09
N VAL A 73 -5.23 -8.93 -3.85
CA VAL A 73 -5.46 -9.73 -5.07
C VAL A 73 -5.93 -11.15 -4.73
N LYS A 74 -5.36 -11.74 -3.69
CA LYS A 74 -5.66 -13.11 -3.21
C LYS A 74 -5.52 -14.17 -4.30
N GLY A 75 -4.52 -14.00 -5.15
CA GLY A 75 -4.24 -14.83 -6.31
C GLY A 75 -3.13 -14.24 -7.14
N ASP A 76 -3.13 -14.52 -8.43
CA ASP A 76 -2.12 -13.99 -9.34
C ASP A 76 -2.56 -12.66 -9.96
N PHE A 77 -1.57 -11.79 -10.16
CA PHE A 77 -1.78 -10.56 -10.92
C PHE A 77 -2.09 -10.88 -12.38
N SER A 78 -2.90 -10.04 -13.00
CA SER A 78 -3.12 -10.07 -14.44
C SER A 78 -1.78 -10.00 -15.19
N PRO A 79 -1.57 -10.82 -16.24
CA PRO A 79 -0.40 -10.70 -17.11
C PRO A 79 -0.30 -9.35 -17.81
N ARG A 80 -1.37 -8.55 -17.82
CA ARG A 80 -1.39 -7.15 -18.32
C ARG A 80 -0.83 -6.14 -17.32
N CYS A 81 -0.58 -6.55 -16.06
CA CYS A 81 -0.01 -5.66 -15.06
C CYS A 81 1.47 -5.40 -15.38
N GLN A 82 1.78 -4.16 -15.76
CA GLN A 82 3.16 -3.75 -16.04
C GLN A 82 3.93 -3.59 -14.74
N THR A 83 5.04 -4.29 -14.62
CA THR A 83 5.93 -4.24 -13.47
C THR A 83 6.90 -3.07 -13.62
N LEU A 84 6.96 -2.21 -12.60
CA LEU A 84 7.85 -1.04 -12.57
C LEU A 84 8.77 -1.10 -11.33
N PRO A 85 10.02 -0.61 -11.45
CA PRO A 85 10.97 -0.59 -10.35
C PRO A 85 10.63 0.53 -9.35
N GLY A 86 10.13 0.13 -8.18
CA GLY A 86 9.84 1.06 -7.09
C GLY A 86 8.55 1.86 -7.23
N THR A 87 8.08 2.40 -6.10
CA THR A 87 6.81 3.15 -6.03
C THR A 87 6.85 4.46 -6.81
N ALA A 88 7.98 5.15 -6.85
CA ALA A 88 8.12 6.42 -7.57
C ALA A 88 7.87 6.25 -9.09
N ALA A 89 8.33 5.14 -9.68
CA ALA A 89 8.08 4.85 -11.10
C ALA A 89 6.58 4.62 -11.36
N ILE A 90 5.88 3.92 -10.47
CA ILE A 90 4.43 3.71 -10.56
C ILE A 90 3.68 5.05 -10.49
N VAL A 91 4.00 5.89 -9.51
CA VAL A 91 3.39 7.22 -9.38
C VAL A 91 3.60 8.06 -10.64
N ASN A 92 4.81 8.06 -11.20
CA ASN A 92 5.11 8.79 -12.43
C ASN A 92 4.34 8.25 -13.65
N ALA A 93 4.13 6.94 -13.75
CA ALA A 93 3.30 6.35 -14.80
C ALA A 93 1.82 6.74 -14.64
N VAL A 94 1.28 6.64 -13.43
CA VAL A 94 -0.12 7.00 -13.13
C VAL A 94 -0.38 8.49 -13.37
N LYS A 95 0.58 9.38 -13.10
CA LYS A 95 0.45 10.81 -13.41
C LYS A 95 0.18 11.08 -14.90
N LYS A 96 0.79 10.28 -15.77
CA LYS A 96 0.77 10.49 -17.23
C LYS A 96 -0.44 9.87 -17.91
N GLU A 97 -1.08 8.89 -17.28
CA GLU A 97 -2.10 8.06 -17.91
C GLU A 97 -3.42 8.10 -17.13
N LYS A 98 -4.45 8.72 -17.74
CA LYS A 98 -5.75 8.99 -17.11
C LYS A 98 -6.44 7.71 -16.59
N TYR A 99 -6.32 6.63 -17.34
CA TYR A 99 -7.05 5.39 -17.05
C TYR A 99 -6.21 4.32 -16.36
N SER A 100 -5.11 4.74 -15.77
CA SER A 100 -4.24 3.84 -15.04
C SER A 100 -4.56 3.77 -13.55
N ILE A 101 -4.10 2.68 -12.95
CA ILE A 101 -4.12 2.41 -11.52
C ILE A 101 -2.80 1.77 -11.10
N GLY A 102 -2.31 2.12 -9.93
CA GLY A 102 -1.11 1.53 -9.34
C GLY A 102 -1.21 1.51 -7.81
N TYR A 103 -0.23 0.92 -7.15
CA TYR A 103 -0.18 0.86 -5.69
C TYR A 103 1.25 1.02 -5.17
N GLY A 104 1.36 1.44 -3.91
CA GLY A 104 2.64 1.61 -3.24
C GLY A 104 2.50 2.29 -1.89
N GLY A 105 3.62 2.65 -1.26
CA GLY A 105 3.60 3.36 0.02
C GLY A 105 2.87 4.70 -0.08
N ALA A 106 2.02 5.01 0.89
CA ALA A 106 1.18 6.21 0.88
C ALA A 106 1.99 7.52 0.84
N ALA A 107 3.21 7.52 1.39
CA ALA A 107 4.10 8.69 1.36
C ALA A 107 4.51 9.14 -0.06
N TYR A 108 4.31 8.29 -1.08
CA TYR A 108 4.69 8.58 -2.47
C TYR A 108 3.58 9.23 -3.31
N ALA A 109 2.41 9.50 -2.75
CA ALA A 109 1.21 9.95 -3.49
C ALA A 109 1.29 11.37 -4.09
N GLU A 110 2.47 11.92 -4.29
CA GLU A 110 2.63 13.26 -4.84
C GLU A 110 2.22 13.34 -6.31
N GLY A 111 1.26 14.20 -6.61
CA GLY A 111 0.80 14.49 -7.97
C GLY A 111 -0.19 13.47 -8.55
N VAL A 112 -0.56 12.45 -7.81
CA VAL A 112 -1.65 11.51 -8.08
C VAL A 112 -2.79 11.69 -7.09
N LYS A 113 -3.85 10.92 -7.25
CA LYS A 113 -4.99 10.87 -6.33
C LYS A 113 -4.95 9.55 -5.55
N ASP A 114 -5.04 9.64 -4.22
CA ASP A 114 -5.30 8.46 -3.39
C ASP A 114 -6.74 8.01 -3.55
N CYS A 115 -6.93 6.73 -3.90
CA CYS A 115 -8.24 6.10 -3.91
C CYS A 115 -8.67 5.81 -2.47
N LYS A 116 -9.90 6.17 -2.10
CA LYS A 116 -10.48 5.73 -0.84
C LYS A 116 -10.74 4.22 -0.89
N ILE A 117 -10.35 3.51 0.14
CA ILE A 117 -10.54 2.07 0.21
C ILE A 117 -11.70 1.73 1.13
N LYS A 118 -12.64 0.95 0.59
CA LYS A 118 -13.76 0.38 1.32
C LYS A 118 -13.44 -1.07 1.69
N LYS A 119 -13.71 -1.44 2.92
CA LYS A 119 -13.55 -2.83 3.37
C LYS A 119 -14.51 -3.75 2.62
N ASP A 120 -15.75 -3.27 2.41
CA ASP A 120 -16.83 -3.94 1.68
C ASP A 120 -17.79 -2.88 1.07
N ALA A 121 -18.85 -3.33 0.41
CA ALA A 121 -19.81 -2.44 -0.25
C ALA A 121 -20.58 -1.50 0.72
N LYS A 122 -20.71 -1.88 1.99
CA LYS A 122 -21.46 -1.13 3.01
C LYS A 122 -20.58 -0.18 3.82
N SER A 123 -19.26 -0.38 3.80
CA SER A 123 -18.29 0.41 4.55
C SER A 123 -18.08 1.78 3.90
N ALA A 124 -17.74 2.79 4.70
CA ALA A 124 -17.26 4.07 4.19
C ALA A 124 -15.86 3.92 3.58
N GLY A 125 -15.58 4.68 2.53
CA GLY A 125 -14.25 4.75 1.93
C GLY A 125 -13.27 5.53 2.83
N VAL A 126 -12.11 4.96 3.09
CA VAL A 126 -11.08 5.50 3.99
C VAL A 126 -9.82 5.85 3.19
N LEU A 127 -9.23 7.01 3.46
CA LEU A 127 -7.92 7.42 2.90
C LEU A 127 -6.76 6.94 3.78
N PRO A 128 -5.57 6.70 3.21
CA PRO A 128 -4.36 6.32 3.94
C PRO A 128 -3.70 7.53 4.62
N THR A 129 -4.31 8.03 5.68
CA THR A 129 -3.75 9.13 6.49
C THR A 129 -3.03 8.59 7.72
N ALA A 130 -2.15 9.38 8.34
CA ALA A 130 -1.49 9.01 9.59
C ALA A 130 -2.49 8.54 10.64
N LYS A 131 -3.60 9.26 10.80
CA LYS A 131 -4.67 8.90 11.75
C LYS A 131 -5.33 7.56 11.43
N THR A 132 -5.68 7.31 10.16
CA THR A 132 -6.41 6.10 9.76
C THR A 132 -5.51 4.86 9.72
N ILE A 133 -4.21 5.02 9.50
CA ILE A 133 -3.22 3.96 9.58
C ILE A 133 -2.90 3.66 11.05
N ALA A 134 -2.68 4.69 11.88
CA ALA A 134 -2.39 4.53 13.31
C ALA A 134 -3.51 3.80 14.05
N ASN A 135 -4.77 4.18 13.81
CA ASN A 135 -5.96 3.57 14.45
C ASN A 135 -6.48 2.31 13.73
N LYS A 136 -5.79 1.83 12.68
CA LYS A 136 -6.14 0.61 11.90
C LYS A 136 -7.50 0.66 11.20
N THR A 137 -8.05 1.85 10.94
CA THR A 137 -9.29 1.98 10.16
C THR A 137 -9.04 1.91 8.65
N TYR A 138 -7.81 2.22 8.20
CA TYR A 138 -7.41 2.02 6.81
C TYR A 138 -7.16 0.54 6.51
N PRO A 139 -7.86 -0.06 5.55
CA PRO A 139 -7.86 -1.52 5.40
C PRO A 139 -6.55 -2.12 4.87
N ILE A 140 -5.73 -1.34 4.15
CA ILE A 140 -4.49 -1.83 3.52
C ILE A 140 -3.30 -1.24 4.28
N SER A 141 -3.14 -1.66 5.54
CA SER A 141 -2.02 -1.27 6.40
C SER A 141 -1.40 -2.50 7.06
N ARG A 142 -0.11 -2.39 7.38
CA ARG A 142 0.66 -3.46 8.01
C ARG A 142 1.65 -2.91 9.02
N TYR A 143 2.09 -3.77 9.95
CA TYR A 143 3.27 -3.49 10.76
C TYR A 143 4.56 -3.78 9.97
N LEU A 144 5.58 -3.00 10.25
CA LEU A 144 6.96 -3.30 9.92
C LEU A 144 7.66 -3.80 11.18
N TYR A 145 8.44 -4.87 11.02
CA TYR A 145 9.07 -5.57 12.14
C TYR A 145 10.57 -5.58 12.00
N MET A 146 11.25 -5.45 13.13
CA MET A 146 12.63 -5.93 13.29
C MET A 146 12.59 -7.37 13.78
N TYR A 147 13.49 -8.19 13.24
CA TYR A 147 13.63 -9.59 13.62
C TYR A 147 14.97 -9.80 14.34
N LEU A 148 14.93 -10.30 15.54
CA LEU A 148 16.10 -10.63 16.33
C LEU A 148 16.16 -12.14 16.60
N LYS A 149 17.36 -12.73 16.60
CA LYS A 149 17.53 -14.15 16.93
C LYS A 149 17.18 -14.46 18.38
N THR A 150 17.51 -13.54 19.29
CA THR A 150 17.34 -13.68 20.74
C THR A 150 16.80 -12.38 21.34
N LYS A 151 16.38 -12.44 22.60
CA LYS A 151 15.97 -11.25 23.36
C LYS A 151 17.11 -10.21 23.36
N PRO A 152 16.82 -8.95 23.02
CA PRO A 152 17.85 -7.92 22.92
C PRO A 152 18.49 -7.61 24.27
N THR A 153 19.83 -7.52 24.28
CA THR A 153 20.65 -7.15 25.43
C THR A 153 21.73 -6.16 24.97
N GLY A 154 22.42 -5.51 25.91
CA GLY A 154 23.52 -4.61 25.59
C GLY A 154 23.14 -3.51 24.58
N ASP A 155 24.00 -3.30 23.59
CA ASP A 155 23.78 -2.26 22.56
C ASP A 155 22.63 -2.57 21.62
N THR A 156 22.33 -3.84 21.35
CA THR A 156 21.14 -4.23 20.60
C THR A 156 19.87 -3.76 21.32
N LYS A 157 19.82 -3.91 22.65
CA LYS A 157 18.67 -3.42 23.42
C LYS A 157 18.57 -1.90 23.37
N LYS A 158 19.69 -1.18 23.51
CA LYS A 158 19.69 0.29 23.42
C LYS A 158 19.17 0.76 22.07
N PHE A 159 19.57 0.12 20.98
CA PHE A 159 19.11 0.45 19.63
C PHE A 159 17.61 0.20 19.45
N VAL A 160 17.11 -0.94 19.93
CA VAL A 160 15.67 -1.25 19.90
C VAL A 160 14.88 -0.23 20.73
N ASP A 161 15.33 0.05 21.95
CA ASP A 161 14.69 1.02 22.84
C ASP A 161 14.65 2.43 22.20
N TRP A 162 15.75 2.83 21.52
CA TRP A 162 15.79 4.10 20.80
C TRP A 162 14.84 4.15 19.62
N ILE A 163 14.78 3.11 18.76
CA ILE A 163 13.81 3.06 17.67
C ILE A 163 12.38 3.20 18.18
N LEU A 164 12.06 2.56 19.30
CA LEU A 164 10.72 2.61 19.89
C LEU A 164 10.46 3.88 20.71
N SER A 165 11.48 4.71 20.95
CA SER A 165 11.35 5.99 21.65
C SER A 165 10.66 7.04 20.76
N SER A 166 10.21 8.15 21.38
CA SER A 166 9.66 9.28 20.65
C SER A 166 10.61 9.88 19.60
N GLU A 167 11.92 9.79 19.85
CA GLU A 167 12.96 10.27 18.95
C GLU A 167 13.10 9.37 17.71
N GLY A 168 13.20 8.06 17.93
CA GLY A 168 13.23 7.07 16.85
C GLY A 168 11.96 7.09 16.00
N GLN A 169 10.80 7.24 16.63
CA GLN A 169 9.52 7.32 15.92
C GLN A 169 9.39 8.59 15.05
N LYS A 170 9.98 9.72 15.44
CA LYS A 170 10.08 10.92 14.57
C LYS A 170 10.92 10.66 13.32
N VAL A 171 12.00 9.88 13.44
CA VAL A 171 12.80 9.48 12.27
C VAL A 171 11.98 8.59 11.34
N ILE A 172 11.21 7.65 11.90
CA ILE A 172 10.29 6.79 11.12
C ILE A 172 9.26 7.63 10.36
N GLU A 173 8.66 8.64 10.99
CA GLU A 173 7.74 9.57 10.34
C GLU A 173 8.41 10.37 9.22
N SER A 174 9.65 10.83 9.43
CA SER A 174 10.38 11.62 8.44
C SER A 174 10.67 10.88 7.13
N VAL A 175 10.68 9.55 7.16
CA VAL A 175 10.87 8.69 5.98
C VAL A 175 9.56 8.10 5.43
N GLY A 176 8.42 8.59 5.93
CA GLY A 176 7.10 8.31 5.36
C GLY A 176 6.40 7.05 5.91
N TYR A 177 6.86 6.52 7.03
CA TYR A 177 6.14 5.49 7.79
C TYR A 177 5.42 6.10 8.99
N TYR A 178 4.65 5.28 9.70
CA TYR A 178 3.80 5.72 10.79
C TYR A 178 4.15 5.00 12.09
N PRO A 179 4.12 5.69 13.24
CA PRO A 179 4.32 5.07 14.56
C PRO A 179 3.33 3.98 14.93
#